data_cd48239238014fe86eed3731dfb2825a
#
_entry.id   cd48239238014fe86eed3731dfb2825a
#
_cell.length_a   1.000
_cell.length_b   1.000
_cell.length_c   1.000
_cell.angle_alpha   90.00
_cell.angle_beta   90.00
_cell.angle_gamma   90.00
#
_symmetry.space_group_name_H-M   'P 1'
#
loop_
_entity.id
_entity.type
_entity.pdbx_description
1 polymer ?
#
loop_
_entity_poly.entity_id
_entity_poly.type
_entity_poly.pdbx_seq_one_letter_code
_entity_poly.pdbx_strand_id
1 'polypeptide(L)'
;GEAINLYAAFNEHDEARYVVETIESALKTGLARSDIAILYRSNAQSRVLEEALLRERIPYRIYGGQRFFERAEIKNAMAYLRLLEGRGNDAALERVINVPARGIGEKTVEAIREHARHSDVSMWEAMRQLVANKGLTGRAAGALGAFIELIENLAAKTVEMPLHLMTQTVIEQSGLIAYHEAEKGEKGQARVENLEELVSAARNFENSAEDED
;
A
#
# COMPACT_ATOMS: atom_id res chain seq x y z
N GLY A 1 22.18 -35.81 -4.02
CA GLY A 1 21.84 -34.62 -3.26
C GLY A 1 21.28 -35.02 -1.90
N GLU A 2 21.20 -34.09 -0.98
CA GLU A 2 20.55 -34.27 0.32
C GLU A 2 19.06 -34.52 0.15
N ALA A 3 18.43 -35.16 1.13
CA ALA A 3 17.00 -35.40 1.13
C ALA A 3 16.22 -34.09 1.26
N ILE A 4 15.08 -34.01 0.55
CA ILE A 4 14.17 -32.85 0.67
C ILE A 4 13.47 -32.93 2.04
N ASN A 5 13.53 -31.86 2.80
CA ASN A 5 12.79 -31.70 4.04
C ASN A 5 11.43 -31.05 3.77
N LEU A 6 10.38 -31.61 4.35
CA LEU A 6 9.03 -31.04 4.29
C LEU A 6 8.65 -30.53 5.68
N TYR A 7 8.22 -29.29 5.75
CA TYR A 7 7.67 -28.67 6.94
C TYR A 7 6.22 -28.27 6.71
N ALA A 8 5.33 -28.68 7.59
CA ALA A 8 3.92 -28.29 7.58
C ALA A 8 3.68 -27.21 8.62
N ALA A 9 3.62 -25.96 8.18
CA ALA A 9 3.38 -24.81 9.03
C ALA A 9 1.90 -24.66 9.43
N PHE A 10 1.63 -24.10 10.60
CA PHE A 10 0.28 -23.78 11.06
C PHE A 10 -0.31 -22.56 10.34
N ASN A 11 0.54 -21.60 9.99
CA ASN A 11 0.19 -20.37 9.27
C ASN A 11 1.44 -19.78 8.59
N GLU A 12 1.26 -18.68 7.88
CA GLU A 12 2.34 -18.00 7.16
C GLU A 12 3.46 -17.44 8.06
N HIS A 13 3.14 -17.08 9.31
CA HIS A 13 4.15 -16.61 10.27
C HIS A 13 5.01 -17.74 10.79
N ASP A 14 4.41 -18.89 11.05
CA ASP A 14 5.13 -20.12 11.44
C ASP A 14 6.03 -20.59 10.30
N GLU A 15 5.55 -20.54 9.05
CA GLU A 15 6.34 -20.83 7.86
C GLU A 15 7.57 -19.92 7.77
N ALA A 16 7.37 -18.59 7.87
CA ALA A 16 8.44 -17.61 7.78
C ALA A 16 9.47 -17.77 8.91
N ARG A 17 9.01 -18.06 10.14
CA ARG A 17 9.87 -18.36 11.27
C ARG A 17 10.75 -19.58 10.99
N TYR A 18 10.17 -20.69 10.54
CA TYR A 18 10.90 -21.90 10.19
C TYR A 18 11.96 -21.65 9.10
N VAL A 19 11.61 -20.89 8.07
CA VAL A 19 12.53 -20.51 7.00
C VAL A 19 13.72 -19.71 7.56
N VAL A 20 13.47 -18.73 8.43
CA VAL A 20 14.52 -17.91 9.05
C VAL A 20 15.42 -18.75 9.96
N GLU A 21 14.86 -19.60 10.83
CA GLU A 21 15.63 -20.52 11.69
C GLU A 21 16.51 -21.48 10.86
N THR A 22 15.98 -21.96 9.73
CA THR A 22 16.74 -22.80 8.80
C THR A 22 17.89 -22.04 8.15
N ILE A 23 17.68 -20.77 7.75
CA ILE A 23 18.72 -19.91 7.21
C ILE A 23 19.81 -19.65 8.25
N GLU A 24 19.45 -19.30 9.48
CA GLU A 24 20.40 -19.08 10.56
C GLU A 24 21.25 -20.33 10.85
N SER A 25 20.62 -21.50 10.85
CA SER A 25 21.31 -22.78 11.02
C SER A 25 22.31 -23.01 9.88
N ALA A 26 21.90 -22.78 8.63
CA ALA A 26 22.76 -22.92 7.47
C ALA A 26 23.97 -21.96 7.51
N LEU A 27 23.76 -20.72 7.92
CA LEU A 27 24.85 -19.73 8.09
C LEU A 27 25.84 -20.16 9.18
N LYS A 28 25.37 -20.75 10.27
CA LYS A 28 26.24 -21.29 11.35
C LYS A 28 27.09 -22.47 10.88
N THR A 29 26.62 -23.22 9.87
CA THR A 29 27.40 -24.32 9.27
C THR A 29 28.37 -23.87 8.19
N GLY A 30 28.45 -22.55 7.89
CA GLY A 30 29.41 -21.96 6.99
C GLY A 30 28.90 -21.67 5.58
N LEU A 31 27.60 -21.88 5.29
CA LEU A 31 27.00 -21.42 4.02
C LEU A 31 27.04 -19.90 3.95
N ALA A 32 27.32 -19.35 2.76
CA ALA A 32 27.18 -17.93 2.51
C ALA A 32 25.71 -17.57 2.21
N ARG A 33 25.30 -16.33 2.54
CA ARG A 33 23.95 -15.85 2.21
C ARG A 33 23.65 -15.90 0.71
N SER A 34 24.67 -15.71 -0.13
CA SER A 34 24.58 -15.82 -1.59
C SER A 34 24.18 -17.21 -2.09
N ASP A 35 24.35 -18.23 -1.26
CA ASP A 35 24.11 -19.62 -1.61
C ASP A 35 22.68 -20.06 -1.21
N ILE A 36 21.91 -19.16 -0.59
CA ILE A 36 20.57 -19.41 -0.09
C ILE A 36 19.56 -18.63 -0.92
N ALA A 37 18.51 -19.32 -1.40
CA ALA A 37 17.39 -18.71 -2.10
C ALA A 37 16.06 -19.16 -1.49
N ILE A 38 15.13 -18.22 -1.34
CA ILE A 38 13.73 -18.48 -0.97
C ILE A 38 12.89 -18.32 -2.23
N LEU A 39 12.14 -19.37 -2.59
CA LEU A 39 11.23 -19.36 -3.71
C LEU A 39 9.79 -19.38 -3.22
N TYR A 40 8.94 -18.55 -3.79
CA TYR A 40 7.52 -18.47 -3.47
C TYR A 40 6.71 -18.32 -4.76
N ARG A 41 5.44 -18.72 -4.71
CA ARG A 41 4.57 -18.74 -5.88
C ARG A 41 3.97 -17.38 -6.21
N SER A 42 3.47 -16.67 -5.20
CA SER A 42 2.80 -15.37 -5.33
C SER A 42 3.64 -14.27 -4.70
N ASN A 43 3.70 -13.11 -5.37
CA ASN A 43 4.41 -11.94 -4.85
C ASN A 43 3.89 -11.47 -3.48
N ALA A 44 2.61 -11.68 -3.18
CA ALA A 44 2.01 -11.34 -1.89
C ALA A 44 2.68 -12.09 -0.73
N GLN A 45 3.07 -13.36 -0.93
CA GLN A 45 3.74 -14.19 0.08
C GLN A 45 5.09 -13.60 0.56
N SER A 46 5.72 -12.72 -0.24
CA SER A 46 7.02 -12.14 0.15
C SER A 46 6.93 -11.28 1.41
N ARG A 47 5.78 -10.66 1.72
CA ARG A 47 5.65 -9.74 2.86
C ARG A 47 6.06 -10.38 4.18
N VAL A 48 5.46 -11.51 4.54
CA VAL A 48 5.71 -12.16 5.83
C VAL A 48 7.17 -12.65 5.92
N LEU A 49 7.72 -13.16 4.81
CA LEU A 49 9.13 -13.55 4.72
C LEU A 49 10.06 -12.33 4.88
N GLU A 50 9.75 -11.21 4.22
CA GLU A 50 10.53 -9.97 4.34
C GLU A 50 10.53 -9.43 5.77
N GLU A 51 9.36 -9.42 6.43
CA GLU A 51 9.22 -8.98 7.82
C GLU A 51 10.01 -9.89 8.78
N ALA A 52 9.96 -11.21 8.59
CA ALA A 52 10.71 -12.15 9.41
C ALA A 52 12.24 -11.98 9.24
N LEU A 53 12.71 -11.82 8.00
CA LEU A 53 14.13 -11.56 7.71
C LEU A 53 14.60 -10.23 8.30
N LEU A 54 13.79 -9.18 8.23
CA LEU A 54 14.11 -7.86 8.81
C LEU A 54 14.16 -7.91 10.34
N ARG A 55 13.24 -8.62 10.99
CA ARG A 55 13.22 -8.82 12.45
C ARG A 55 14.51 -9.42 12.95
N GLU A 56 14.98 -10.46 12.27
CA GLU A 56 16.24 -11.15 12.60
C GLU A 56 17.49 -10.49 11.97
N ARG A 57 17.31 -9.30 11.35
CA ARG A 57 18.38 -8.51 10.73
C ARG A 57 19.17 -9.28 9.66
N ILE A 58 18.51 -10.18 8.95
CA ILE A 58 19.11 -10.93 7.84
C ILE A 58 18.98 -10.11 6.55
N PRO A 59 20.07 -9.62 5.96
CA PRO A 59 20.02 -8.91 4.69
C PRO A 59 19.54 -9.83 3.55
N TYR A 60 18.65 -9.31 2.72
CA TYR A 60 18.11 -10.04 1.58
C TYR A 60 17.99 -9.15 0.34
N ARG A 61 17.80 -9.78 -0.83
CA ARG A 61 17.42 -9.14 -2.09
C ARG A 61 16.23 -9.84 -2.70
N ILE A 62 15.35 -9.06 -3.33
CA ILE A 62 14.26 -9.59 -4.16
C ILE A 62 14.71 -9.51 -5.62
N TYR A 63 14.67 -10.64 -6.31
CA TYR A 63 14.94 -10.72 -7.74
C TYR A 63 13.61 -10.71 -8.51
N GLY A 64 13.55 -9.88 -9.56
CA GLY A 64 12.36 -9.78 -10.43
C GLY A 64 11.21 -8.92 -9.87
N GLY A 65 11.42 -8.21 -8.74
CA GLY A 65 10.38 -7.39 -8.13
C GLY A 65 10.91 -6.35 -7.14
N GLN A 66 9.97 -5.63 -6.53
CA GLN A 66 10.22 -4.67 -5.46
C GLN A 66 9.80 -5.27 -4.10
N ARG A 67 10.38 -4.76 -3.01
CA ARG A 67 9.92 -5.06 -1.66
C ARG A 67 8.43 -4.73 -1.53
N PHE A 68 7.71 -5.46 -0.68
CA PHE A 68 6.26 -5.35 -0.58
C PHE A 68 5.78 -3.89 -0.45
N PHE A 69 6.28 -3.14 0.54
CA PHE A 69 5.88 -1.75 0.77
C PHE A 69 6.44 -0.73 -0.24
N GLU A 70 7.30 -1.16 -1.16
CA GLU A 70 7.81 -0.32 -2.25
C GLU A 70 6.98 -0.42 -3.53
N ARG A 71 6.08 -1.42 -3.62
CA ARG A 71 5.21 -1.64 -4.79
C ARG A 71 4.26 -0.47 -5.00
N ALA A 72 4.01 -0.12 -6.25
CA ALA A 72 3.24 1.06 -6.62
C ALA A 72 1.80 1.03 -6.08
N GLU A 73 1.12 -0.11 -6.19
CA GLU A 73 -0.24 -0.33 -5.68
C GLU A 73 -0.32 -0.19 -4.17
N ILE A 74 0.69 -0.69 -3.44
CA ILE A 74 0.78 -0.58 -1.98
C ILE A 74 1.03 0.88 -1.57
N LYS A 75 1.96 1.56 -2.23
CA LYS A 75 2.20 2.99 -2.00
C LYS A 75 0.96 3.83 -2.28
N ASN A 76 0.16 3.48 -3.28
CA ASN A 76 -1.09 4.17 -3.58
C ASN A 76 -2.12 3.97 -2.46
N ALA A 77 -2.32 2.73 -2.01
CA ALA A 77 -3.23 2.44 -0.88
C ALA A 77 -2.78 3.17 0.39
N MET A 78 -1.49 3.12 0.72
CA MET A 78 -0.91 3.84 1.87
C MET A 78 -1.08 5.37 1.75
N ALA A 79 -1.03 5.93 0.54
CA ALA A 79 -1.25 7.36 0.34
C ALA A 79 -2.71 7.76 0.59
N TYR A 80 -3.68 6.92 0.20
CA TYR A 80 -5.08 7.12 0.58
C TYR A 80 -5.26 7.12 2.10
N LEU A 81 -4.71 6.12 2.80
CA LEU A 81 -4.79 6.02 4.26
C LEU A 81 -4.19 7.27 4.94
N ARG A 82 -3.02 7.74 4.46
CA ARG A 82 -2.39 8.97 4.98
C ARG A 82 -3.23 10.22 4.75
N LEU A 83 -3.98 10.30 3.64
CA LEU A 83 -4.91 11.40 3.41
C LEU A 83 -6.11 11.35 4.37
N LEU A 84 -6.54 10.17 4.78
CA LEU A 84 -7.60 10.04 5.78
C LEU A 84 -7.14 10.45 7.17
N GLU A 85 -5.89 10.15 7.52
CA GLU A 85 -5.26 10.58 8.77
C GLU A 85 -5.02 12.10 8.80
N GLY A 86 -4.52 12.68 7.71
CA GLY A 86 -4.20 14.11 7.63
C GLY A 86 -4.28 14.69 6.22
N ARG A 87 -5.20 15.63 6.02
CA ARG A 87 -5.43 16.32 4.75
C ARG A 87 -4.25 17.17 4.26
N GLY A 88 -3.34 17.54 5.16
CA GLY A 88 -2.16 18.34 4.84
C GLY A 88 -1.01 17.55 4.21
N ASN A 89 -1.17 16.26 3.93
CA ASN A 89 -0.13 15.45 3.30
C ASN A 89 -0.15 15.63 1.78
N ASP A 90 0.50 16.67 1.28
CA ASP A 90 0.52 17.04 -0.14
C ASP A 90 1.15 15.93 -1.01
N ALA A 91 2.17 15.24 -0.52
CA ALA A 91 2.79 14.14 -1.25
C ALA A 91 1.84 12.95 -1.44
N ALA A 92 1.02 12.66 -0.43
CA ALA A 92 -0.02 11.64 -0.52
C ALA A 92 -1.13 12.07 -1.48
N LEU A 93 -1.55 13.33 -1.43
CA LEU A 93 -2.53 13.90 -2.35
C LEU A 93 -2.07 13.80 -3.80
N GLU A 94 -0.88 14.32 -4.12
CA GLU A 94 -0.32 14.27 -5.48
C GLU A 94 -0.25 12.85 -6.03
N ARG A 95 0.07 11.90 -5.15
CA ARG A 95 0.20 10.51 -5.56
C ARG A 95 -1.13 9.89 -6.02
N VAL A 96 -2.25 10.22 -5.38
CA VAL A 96 -3.52 9.51 -5.59
C VAL A 96 -4.63 10.33 -6.22
N ILE A 97 -4.47 11.62 -6.38
CA ILE A 97 -5.51 12.50 -6.91
C ILE A 97 -6.07 12.03 -8.26
N ASN A 98 -5.23 11.40 -9.08
CA ASN A 98 -5.61 10.82 -10.37
C ASN A 98 -5.25 9.32 -10.49
N VAL A 99 -5.22 8.60 -9.38
CA VAL A 99 -5.02 7.14 -9.35
C VAL A 99 -6.11 6.49 -8.48
N PRO A 100 -7.05 5.76 -9.08
CA PRO A 100 -7.31 5.54 -10.52
C PRO A 100 -7.55 6.84 -11.30
N ALA A 101 -7.43 6.76 -12.63
CA ALA A 101 -7.62 7.94 -13.50
C ALA A 101 -9.03 8.56 -13.33
N ARG A 102 -9.08 9.85 -12.97
CA ARG A 102 -10.31 10.63 -12.73
C ARG A 102 -10.50 11.81 -13.68
N GLY A 103 -9.61 11.95 -14.67
CA GLY A 103 -9.61 13.09 -15.56
C GLY A 103 -8.98 14.36 -14.95
N ILE A 104 -8.23 14.21 -13.85
CA ILE A 104 -7.46 15.28 -13.24
C ILE A 104 -6.05 15.25 -13.85
N GLY A 105 -5.81 16.09 -14.84
CA GLY A 105 -4.54 16.12 -15.54
C GLY A 105 -3.49 16.99 -14.84
N GLU A 106 -2.24 16.89 -15.30
CA GLU A 106 -1.08 17.60 -14.74
C GLU A 106 -1.29 19.13 -14.65
N LYS A 107 -1.95 19.75 -15.64
CA LYS A 107 -2.26 21.19 -15.60
C LYS A 107 -3.16 21.57 -14.42
N THR A 108 -4.10 20.68 -14.06
CA THR A 108 -4.97 20.92 -12.92
C THR A 108 -4.21 20.76 -11.61
N VAL A 109 -3.34 19.75 -11.51
CA VAL A 109 -2.46 19.54 -10.34
C VAL A 109 -1.51 20.74 -10.17
N GLU A 110 -0.91 21.23 -11.26
CA GLU A 110 -0.04 22.42 -11.20
C GLU A 110 -0.80 23.66 -10.73
N ALA A 111 -2.03 23.89 -11.21
CA ALA A 111 -2.85 25.01 -10.73
C ALA A 111 -3.15 24.92 -9.22
N ILE A 112 -3.39 23.70 -8.70
CA ILE A 112 -3.56 23.47 -7.26
C ILE A 112 -2.27 23.80 -6.51
N ARG A 113 -1.13 23.33 -7.01
CA ARG A 113 0.20 23.55 -6.43
C ARG A 113 0.58 25.04 -6.39
N GLU A 114 0.31 25.77 -7.48
CA GLU A 114 0.53 27.21 -7.55
C GLU A 114 -0.37 27.97 -6.58
N HIS A 115 -1.66 27.61 -6.51
CA HIS A 115 -2.60 28.23 -5.58
C HIS A 115 -2.19 27.97 -4.11
N ALA A 116 -1.79 26.74 -3.80
CA ALA A 116 -1.30 26.38 -2.46
C ALA A 116 -0.10 27.25 -2.02
N ARG A 117 0.89 27.38 -2.92
CA ARG A 117 2.06 28.24 -2.67
C ARG A 117 1.71 29.71 -2.51
N HIS A 118 0.81 30.21 -3.33
CA HIS A 118 0.44 31.64 -3.32
C HIS A 118 -0.36 32.02 -2.08
N SER A 119 -1.19 31.10 -1.59
CA SER A 119 -2.08 31.32 -0.45
C SER A 119 -1.51 30.78 0.88
N ASP A 120 -0.31 30.19 0.85
CA ASP A 120 0.34 29.56 2.01
C ASP A 120 -0.56 28.54 2.73
N VAL A 121 -1.19 27.65 1.95
CA VAL A 121 -2.07 26.58 2.44
C VAL A 121 -1.66 25.23 1.86
N SER A 122 -2.19 24.13 2.44
CA SER A 122 -1.99 22.80 1.87
C SER A 122 -2.63 22.68 0.48
N MET A 123 -2.16 21.73 -0.32
CA MET A 123 -2.78 21.44 -1.62
C MET A 123 -4.24 20.99 -1.49
N TRP A 124 -4.60 20.33 -0.39
CA TRP A 124 -6.00 19.96 -0.10
C TRP A 124 -6.87 21.23 0.05
N GLU A 125 -6.45 22.18 0.86
CA GLU A 125 -7.20 23.41 1.06
C GLU A 125 -7.22 24.25 -0.22
N ALA A 126 -6.11 24.34 -0.94
CA ALA A 126 -6.04 24.99 -2.24
C ALA A 126 -7.05 24.39 -3.24
N MET A 127 -7.14 23.08 -3.30
CA MET A 127 -8.10 22.37 -4.15
C MET A 127 -9.55 22.73 -3.78
N ARG A 128 -9.89 22.75 -2.48
CA ARG A 128 -11.21 23.16 -1.98
C ARG A 128 -11.55 24.59 -2.36
N GLN A 129 -10.61 25.52 -2.17
CA GLN A 129 -10.77 26.93 -2.54
C GLN A 129 -10.98 27.12 -4.04
N LEU A 130 -10.21 26.42 -4.88
CA LEU A 130 -10.36 26.50 -6.34
C LEU A 130 -11.72 26.00 -6.82
N VAL A 131 -12.26 24.94 -6.19
CA VAL A 131 -13.60 24.44 -6.49
C VAL A 131 -14.67 25.43 -6.00
N ALA A 132 -14.59 25.91 -4.76
CA ALA A 132 -15.56 26.83 -4.16
C ALA A 132 -15.62 28.16 -4.87
N ASN A 133 -14.47 28.75 -5.23
CA ASN A 133 -14.36 30.06 -5.84
C ASN A 133 -14.50 30.04 -7.38
N LYS A 134 -14.85 28.88 -7.95
CA LYS A 134 -14.93 28.70 -9.42
C LYS A 134 -13.64 29.07 -10.15
N GLY A 135 -12.51 28.92 -9.48
CA GLY A 135 -11.17 29.13 -10.04
C GLY A 135 -10.79 28.12 -11.12
N LEU A 136 -11.53 27.01 -11.15
CA LEU A 136 -11.52 26.00 -12.21
C LEU A 136 -12.93 25.84 -12.76
N THR A 137 -13.04 25.51 -14.04
CA THR A 137 -14.34 25.37 -14.73
C THR A 137 -14.48 24.01 -15.41
N GLY A 138 -15.74 23.65 -15.71
CA GLY A 138 -16.07 22.48 -16.49
C GLY A 138 -15.66 21.15 -15.85
N ARG A 139 -15.07 20.27 -16.66
CA ARG A 139 -14.74 18.89 -16.28
C ARG A 139 -13.74 18.83 -15.10
N ALA A 140 -12.76 19.72 -15.06
CA ALA A 140 -11.75 19.74 -14.02
C ALA A 140 -12.35 20.03 -12.63
N ALA A 141 -13.23 21.04 -12.54
CA ALA A 141 -13.92 21.37 -11.29
C ALA A 141 -14.80 20.21 -10.80
N GLY A 142 -15.54 19.55 -11.71
CA GLY A 142 -16.37 18.40 -11.40
C GLY A 142 -15.52 17.19 -10.90
N ALA A 143 -14.41 16.91 -11.56
CA ALA A 143 -13.51 15.83 -11.16
C ALA A 143 -12.86 16.07 -9.78
N LEU A 144 -12.43 17.29 -9.49
CA LEU A 144 -11.91 17.65 -8.18
C LEU A 144 -12.98 17.61 -7.09
N GLY A 145 -14.19 18.11 -7.38
CA GLY A 145 -15.33 18.01 -6.45
C GLY A 145 -15.64 16.57 -6.08
N ALA A 146 -15.71 15.68 -7.07
CA ALA A 146 -15.93 14.25 -6.85
C ALA A 146 -14.78 13.59 -6.05
N PHE A 147 -13.55 14.00 -6.26
CA PHE A 147 -12.41 13.50 -5.48
C PHE A 147 -12.46 13.99 -4.02
N ILE A 148 -12.80 15.26 -3.77
CA ILE A 148 -13.00 15.80 -2.43
C ILE A 148 -14.08 14.99 -1.71
N GLU A 149 -15.23 14.82 -2.35
CA GLU A 149 -16.37 14.05 -1.82
C GLU A 149 -15.98 12.60 -1.50
N LEU A 150 -15.23 11.94 -2.38
CA LEU A 150 -14.72 10.58 -2.14
C LEU A 150 -13.90 10.51 -0.84
N ILE A 151 -12.94 11.42 -0.66
CA ILE A 151 -12.07 11.41 0.51
C ILE A 151 -12.83 11.76 1.80
N GLU A 152 -13.75 12.73 1.75
CA GLU A 152 -14.58 13.09 2.90
C GLU A 152 -15.54 11.95 3.30
N ASN A 153 -16.15 11.27 2.33
CA ASN A 153 -17.02 10.13 2.58
C ASN A 153 -16.24 8.94 3.16
N LEU A 154 -15.05 8.65 2.62
CA LEU A 154 -14.17 7.62 3.17
C LEU A 154 -13.80 7.94 4.62
N ALA A 155 -13.40 9.16 4.91
CA ALA A 155 -13.05 9.57 6.27
C ALA A 155 -14.22 9.41 7.25
N ALA A 156 -15.41 9.92 6.88
CA ALA A 156 -16.59 9.81 7.72
C ALA A 156 -16.99 8.34 7.98
N LYS A 157 -16.85 7.49 6.96
CA LYS A 157 -17.22 6.09 7.06
C LYS A 157 -16.24 5.25 7.90
N THR A 158 -14.96 5.61 7.90
CA THR A 158 -13.91 4.77 8.48
C THR A 158 -13.44 5.21 9.87
N VAL A 159 -13.99 6.29 10.43
CA VAL A 159 -13.52 6.93 11.67
C VAL A 159 -13.46 5.98 12.88
N GLU A 160 -14.38 5.02 12.97
CA GLU A 160 -14.45 4.05 14.09
C GLU A 160 -14.17 2.61 13.63
N MET A 161 -13.66 2.43 12.42
CA MET A 161 -13.37 1.09 11.90
C MET A 161 -12.01 0.59 12.40
N PRO A 162 -11.90 -0.71 12.71
CA PRO A 162 -10.61 -1.37 12.84
C PRO A 162 -9.73 -1.14 11.61
N LEU A 163 -8.41 -1.08 11.78
CA LEU A 163 -7.46 -0.70 10.73
C LEU A 163 -7.58 -1.59 9.48
N HIS A 164 -7.77 -2.90 9.67
CA HIS A 164 -7.93 -3.81 8.53
C HIS A 164 -9.24 -3.56 7.75
N LEU A 165 -10.36 -3.25 8.43
CA LEU A 165 -11.62 -2.90 7.77
C LEU A 165 -11.57 -1.52 7.11
N MET A 166 -10.90 -0.56 7.75
CA MET A 166 -10.59 0.74 7.15
C MET A 166 -9.76 0.56 5.87
N THR A 167 -8.69 -0.23 5.92
CA THR A 167 -7.82 -0.51 4.79
C THR A 167 -8.60 -1.17 3.65
N GLN A 168 -9.40 -2.19 3.95
CA GLN A 168 -10.25 -2.85 2.96
C GLN A 168 -11.24 -1.86 2.32
N THR A 169 -11.95 -1.08 3.13
CA THR A 169 -12.92 -0.08 2.65
C THR A 169 -12.25 0.94 1.71
N VAL A 170 -11.05 1.38 2.07
CA VAL A 170 -10.29 2.36 1.29
C VAL A 170 -9.86 1.80 -0.06
N ILE A 171 -9.29 0.60 -0.13
CA ILE A 171 -8.83 0.01 -1.39
C ILE A 171 -9.99 -0.32 -2.34
N GLU A 172 -11.15 -0.72 -1.81
CA GLU A 172 -12.35 -0.98 -2.58
C GLU A 172 -12.99 0.32 -3.09
N GLN A 173 -13.31 1.26 -2.19
CA GLN A 173 -14.09 2.45 -2.53
C GLN A 173 -13.27 3.56 -3.21
N SER A 174 -11.96 3.57 -3.06
CA SER A 174 -11.09 4.41 -3.90
C SER A 174 -11.07 3.97 -5.37
N GLY A 175 -11.52 2.74 -5.64
CA GLY A 175 -11.50 2.12 -6.96
C GLY A 175 -10.17 1.44 -7.32
N LEU A 176 -9.23 1.30 -6.37
CA LEU A 176 -7.92 0.65 -6.64
C LEU A 176 -8.07 -0.81 -7.03
N ILE A 177 -8.97 -1.57 -6.39
CA ILE A 177 -9.23 -2.97 -6.75
C ILE A 177 -9.75 -3.03 -8.19
N ALA A 178 -10.84 -2.33 -8.51
CA ALA A 178 -11.43 -2.34 -9.85
C ALA A 178 -10.45 -1.84 -10.93
N TYR A 179 -9.59 -0.90 -10.59
CA TYR A 179 -8.56 -0.40 -11.49
C TYR A 179 -7.56 -1.49 -11.88
N HIS A 180 -7.11 -2.29 -10.92
CA HIS A 180 -6.16 -3.37 -11.18
C HIS A 180 -6.81 -4.62 -11.76
N GLU A 181 -8.07 -4.92 -11.41
CA GLU A 181 -8.85 -5.98 -12.06
C GLU A 181 -9.06 -5.72 -13.56
N ALA A 182 -9.16 -4.45 -13.96
CA ALA A 182 -9.26 -4.06 -15.36
C ALA A 182 -7.95 -4.22 -16.15
N GLU A 183 -6.81 -4.37 -15.48
CA GLU A 183 -5.54 -4.67 -16.13
C GLU A 183 -5.53 -6.10 -16.68
N LYS A 184 -5.16 -6.26 -17.95
CA LYS A 184 -5.14 -7.58 -18.59
C LYS A 184 -3.98 -8.44 -18.07
N GLY A 185 -4.27 -9.73 -17.84
CA GLY A 185 -3.28 -10.77 -17.55
C GLY A 185 -2.90 -10.87 -16.06
N GLU A 186 -1.87 -11.66 -15.77
CA GLU A 186 -1.43 -12.01 -14.41
C GLU A 186 -0.96 -10.79 -13.59
N LYS A 187 -0.57 -9.71 -14.24
CA LYS A 187 -0.07 -8.51 -13.58
C LYS A 187 -1.15 -7.79 -12.76
N GLY A 188 -2.36 -7.68 -13.31
CA GLY A 188 -3.50 -7.10 -12.60
C GLY A 188 -3.88 -7.95 -11.40
N GLN A 189 -3.99 -9.26 -11.59
CA GLN A 189 -4.27 -10.21 -10.52
C GLN A 189 -3.24 -10.13 -9.39
N ALA A 190 -1.95 -10.11 -9.70
CA ALA A 190 -0.89 -9.99 -8.70
C ALA A 190 -0.97 -8.69 -7.88
N ARG A 191 -1.44 -7.59 -8.48
CA ARG A 191 -1.63 -6.32 -7.77
C ARG A 191 -2.83 -6.35 -6.84
N VAL A 192 -3.92 -6.98 -7.25
CA VAL A 192 -5.09 -7.21 -6.39
C VAL A 192 -4.68 -8.05 -5.18
N GLU A 193 -3.98 -9.18 -5.39
CA GLU A 193 -3.46 -10.02 -4.30
C GLU A 193 -2.55 -9.23 -3.33
N ASN A 194 -1.72 -8.32 -3.85
CA ASN A 194 -0.90 -7.45 -3.01
C ASN A 194 -1.75 -6.49 -2.16
N LEU A 195 -2.83 -5.94 -2.70
CA LEU A 195 -3.75 -5.08 -1.94
C LEU A 195 -4.51 -5.86 -0.86
N GLU A 196 -4.94 -7.09 -1.15
CA GLU A 196 -5.55 -8.00 -0.17
C GLU A 196 -4.56 -8.37 0.94
N GLU A 197 -3.30 -8.59 0.58
CA GLU A 197 -2.23 -8.85 1.55
C GLU A 197 -1.95 -7.63 2.45
N LEU A 198 -2.14 -6.40 1.96
CA LEU A 198 -2.07 -5.20 2.81
C LEU A 198 -3.16 -5.20 3.89
N VAL A 199 -4.37 -5.67 3.57
CA VAL A 199 -5.45 -5.84 4.57
C VAL A 199 -5.06 -6.87 5.61
N SER A 200 -4.45 -7.99 5.20
CA SER A 200 -3.94 -9.01 6.10
C SER A 200 -2.84 -8.46 7.02
N ALA A 201 -1.93 -7.64 6.48
CA ALA A 201 -0.90 -6.96 7.27
C ALA A 201 -1.50 -6.04 8.34
N ALA A 202 -2.53 -5.26 7.98
CA ALA A 202 -3.23 -4.37 8.91
C ALA A 202 -3.89 -5.18 10.06
N ARG A 203 -4.51 -6.31 9.75
CA ARG A 203 -5.12 -7.20 10.75
C ARG A 203 -4.08 -7.80 11.70
N ASN A 204 -2.95 -8.25 11.16
CA ASN A 204 -1.88 -8.82 11.97
C ASN A 204 -1.27 -7.77 12.90
N PHE A 205 -1.17 -6.52 12.44
CA PHE A 205 -0.70 -5.41 13.27
C PHE A 205 -1.66 -5.12 14.44
N GLU A 206 -2.97 -5.11 14.21
CA GLU A 206 -3.98 -4.95 15.27
C GLU A 206 -3.87 -6.05 16.33
N ASN A 207 -3.83 -7.32 15.89
CA ASN A 207 -3.74 -8.45 16.80
C ASN A 207 -2.46 -8.40 17.65
N SER A 208 -1.33 -8.00 17.08
CA SER A 208 -0.08 -7.89 17.85
C SER A 208 -0.08 -6.73 18.85
N ALA A 209 -0.83 -5.65 18.59
CA ALA A 209 -0.96 -4.55 19.51
C ALA A 209 -1.89 -4.89 20.70
N GLU A 210 -2.90 -5.74 20.48
CA GLU A 210 -3.80 -6.22 21.55
C GLU A 210 -3.11 -7.22 22.49
N ASP A 211 -2.10 -7.97 22.01
CA ASP A 211 -1.34 -8.93 22.82
C ASP A 211 -0.27 -8.28 23.73
N GLU A 212 0.04 -6.98 23.51
CA GLU A 212 1.04 -6.21 24.30
C GLU A 212 0.40 -5.39 25.44
N ASP A 213 -0.93 -5.26 25.51
CA ASP A 213 -1.70 -4.58 26.56
C ASP A 213 -2.26 -5.60 27.62
#